data_2acdd82b78aaa14969bed60da96fd6f8
#
_entry.id   2acdd82b78aaa14969bed60da96fd6f8
#
_cell.length_a   1.000
_cell.length_b   1.000
_cell.length_c   1.000
_cell.angle_alpha   90.00
_cell.angle_beta   90.00
_cell.angle_gamma   90.00
#
_symmetry.space_group_name_H-M   'P 1'
#
loop_
_entity.id
_entity.type
_entity.pdbx_description
1 polymer ?
#
loop_
_entity_poly.entity_id
_entity_poly.type
_entity_poly.pdbx_seq_one_letter_code
_entity_poly.pdbx_strand_id
1 'polypeptide(L)'
;MEGTEFEERKFFQRIAASGARALLIGRRALVALGLPLLTADYDFWVRPENTGAFNTAVEALGLVASHAPEEVRKRDRYVLENDEHVDVLAARTVSTPEGLVVAFDDLWSRRQTLHLDPETQVTIPSLADLILTKRFPQRPKDLEDIRLLQTLLREEPKS
;
A
#
# COMPACT_ATOMS: atom_id res chain seq x y z
N MET A 1 10.78 -26.89 -5.11
CA MET A 1 10.77 -26.18 -5.16
C MET A 1 10.95 -25.13 -4.88
N GLU A 2 10.87 -24.94 -5.03
CA GLU A 2 10.83 -24.03 -4.91
C GLU A 2 11.13 -23.09 -4.10
N GLY A 3 11.44 -22.86 -3.36
CA GLY A 3 11.76 -21.99 -2.30
C GLY A 3 12.22 -20.60 -2.66
N THR A 4 12.26 -20.27 -3.91
CA THR A 4 12.63 -18.95 -4.40
C THR A 4 11.42 -18.08 -4.72
N GLU A 5 10.23 -18.65 -4.71
CA GLU A 5 9.03 -17.88 -4.95
C GLU A 5 8.69 -17.01 -3.74
N PHE A 6 8.29 -15.77 -4.01
CA PHE A 6 7.84 -14.86 -2.99
C PHE A 6 6.47 -15.30 -2.47
N GLU A 7 6.36 -15.47 -1.18
CA GLU A 7 5.10 -15.90 -0.57
C GLU A 7 4.29 -14.68 -0.13
N GLU A 8 3.38 -14.25 -0.98
CA GLU A 8 2.53 -13.09 -0.72
C GLU A 8 1.72 -13.24 0.57
N ARG A 9 1.22 -14.44 0.86
CA ARG A 9 0.45 -14.69 2.08
C ARG A 9 1.28 -14.39 3.32
N LYS A 10 2.49 -14.89 3.39
CA LYS A 10 3.39 -14.62 4.52
C LYS A 10 3.74 -13.15 4.62
N PHE A 11 3.94 -12.50 3.47
CA PHE A 11 4.23 -11.08 3.41
C PHE A 11 3.12 -10.26 4.09
N PHE A 12 1.88 -10.47 3.68
CA PHE A 12 0.76 -9.76 4.27
C PHE A 12 0.52 -10.15 5.73
N GLN A 13 0.69 -11.43 6.06
CA GLN A 13 0.53 -11.90 7.44
C GLN A 13 1.54 -11.24 8.38
N ARG A 14 2.78 -11.12 7.95
CA ARG A 14 3.81 -10.47 8.77
C ARG A 14 3.54 -8.98 8.96
N ILE A 15 3.06 -8.32 7.92
CA ILE A 15 2.70 -6.91 8.04
C ILE A 15 1.55 -6.75 9.03
N ALA A 16 0.52 -7.58 8.94
CA ALA A 16 -0.60 -7.53 9.86
C ALA A 16 -0.16 -7.80 11.30
N ALA A 17 0.74 -8.76 11.50
CA ALA A 17 1.22 -9.11 12.83
C ALA A 17 2.17 -8.07 13.43
N SER A 18 2.76 -7.21 12.61
CA SER A 18 3.74 -6.21 13.06
C SER A 18 3.12 -5.11 13.91
N GLY A 19 1.82 -4.90 13.80
CA GLY A 19 1.15 -3.77 14.45
C GLY A 19 1.38 -2.44 13.74
N ALA A 20 2.15 -2.41 12.66
CA ALA A 20 2.39 -1.20 11.91
C ALA A 20 1.11 -0.76 11.17
N ARG A 21 0.83 0.54 11.21
CA ARG A 21 -0.26 1.10 10.42
C ARG A 21 0.25 1.30 9.00
N ALA A 22 -0.13 0.38 8.13
CA ALA A 22 0.30 0.36 6.73
C ALA A 22 -0.92 0.12 5.84
N LEU A 23 -1.06 0.96 4.83
CA LEU A 23 -2.14 0.85 3.84
C LEU A 23 -1.54 0.39 2.53
N LEU A 24 -2.04 -0.72 1.99
CA LEU A 24 -1.69 -1.14 0.64
C LEU A 24 -2.43 -0.23 -0.33
N ILE A 25 -1.66 0.45 -1.19
CA ILE A 25 -2.21 1.36 -2.20
C ILE A 25 -1.72 0.91 -3.58
N GLY A 26 -1.92 1.73 -4.60
CA GLY A 26 -1.46 1.40 -5.93
C GLY A 26 -2.25 0.27 -6.59
N ARG A 27 -1.73 -0.25 -7.69
CA ARG A 27 -2.41 -1.30 -8.44
C ARG A 27 -2.59 -2.59 -7.65
N ARG A 28 -1.67 -2.89 -6.73
CA ARG A 28 -1.81 -4.10 -5.92
C ARG A 28 -3.07 -4.07 -5.05
N ALA A 29 -3.48 -2.89 -4.59
CA ALA A 29 -4.73 -2.75 -3.86
C ALA A 29 -5.93 -3.10 -4.76
N LEU A 30 -5.89 -2.69 -6.03
CA LEU A 30 -6.94 -3.04 -6.98
C LEU A 30 -6.97 -4.55 -7.25
N VAL A 31 -5.80 -5.18 -7.36
CA VAL A 31 -5.71 -6.63 -7.50
C VAL A 31 -6.32 -7.32 -6.27
N ALA A 32 -6.06 -6.81 -5.08
CA ALA A 32 -6.63 -7.35 -3.84
C ALA A 32 -8.15 -7.23 -3.83
N LEU A 33 -8.70 -6.20 -4.49
CA LEU A 33 -10.14 -6.01 -4.65
C LEU A 33 -10.76 -6.93 -5.71
N GLY A 34 -9.93 -7.70 -6.43
CA GLY A 34 -10.40 -8.66 -7.43
C GLY A 34 -10.34 -8.16 -8.86
N LEU A 35 -9.73 -7.01 -9.12
CA LEU A 35 -9.60 -6.52 -10.49
C LEU A 35 -8.52 -7.29 -11.24
N PRO A 36 -8.75 -7.64 -12.53
CA PRO A 36 -7.80 -8.44 -13.31
C PRO A 36 -6.69 -7.58 -13.90
N LEU A 37 -5.83 -7.02 -13.03
CA LEU A 37 -4.72 -6.18 -13.44
C LEU A 37 -3.41 -6.88 -13.17
N LEU A 38 -2.39 -6.50 -13.94
CA LEU A 38 -1.03 -6.99 -13.74
C LEU A 38 -0.20 -5.91 -13.06
N THR A 39 0.56 -6.31 -12.06
CA THR A 39 1.53 -5.44 -11.41
C THR A 39 2.62 -6.29 -10.77
N ALA A 40 3.85 -5.81 -10.84
CA ALA A 40 4.99 -6.46 -10.20
C ALA A 40 5.32 -5.81 -8.85
N ASP A 41 4.71 -4.66 -8.55
CA ASP A 41 5.10 -3.84 -7.41
C ASP A 41 4.06 -3.91 -6.30
N TYR A 42 4.55 -3.66 -5.07
CA TYR A 42 3.70 -3.41 -3.92
C TYR A 42 3.95 -1.98 -3.49
N ASP A 43 2.88 -1.19 -3.30
CA ASP A 43 2.96 0.18 -2.83
C ASP A 43 2.25 0.27 -1.49
N PHE A 44 2.96 0.74 -0.47
CA PHE A 44 2.39 0.94 0.86
C PHE A 44 2.56 2.39 1.29
N TRP A 45 1.54 2.91 1.95
CA TRP A 45 1.65 4.14 2.71
C TRP A 45 1.70 3.74 4.17
N VAL A 46 2.84 3.96 4.83
CA VAL A 46 3.09 3.55 6.20
C VAL A 46 3.17 4.79 7.08
N ARG A 47 2.52 4.75 8.24
CA ARG A 47 2.63 5.85 9.18
C ARG A 47 4.11 6.03 9.55
N PRO A 48 4.66 7.27 9.53
CA PRO A 48 6.10 7.46 9.74
C PRO A 48 6.66 6.80 11.01
N GLU A 49 5.90 6.82 12.09
CA GLU A 49 6.32 6.20 13.35
C GLU A 49 6.38 4.68 13.30
N ASN A 50 5.76 4.07 12.30
CA ASN A 50 5.66 2.61 12.17
C ASN A 50 6.60 2.03 11.14
N THR A 51 7.46 2.83 10.51
CA THR A 51 8.36 2.33 9.47
C THR A 51 9.34 1.28 10.02
N GLY A 52 9.82 1.47 11.24
CA GLY A 52 10.70 0.47 11.86
C GLY A 52 10.03 -0.88 12.02
N ALA A 53 8.81 -0.92 12.55
CA ALA A 53 8.07 -2.15 12.73
C ALA A 53 7.73 -2.79 11.38
N PHE A 54 7.34 -1.98 10.39
CA PHE A 54 7.05 -2.46 9.05
C PHE A 54 8.29 -3.09 8.41
N ASN A 55 9.42 -2.39 8.45
CA ASN A 55 10.66 -2.87 7.85
C ASN A 55 11.12 -4.18 8.51
N THR A 56 11.08 -4.25 9.84
CA THR A 56 11.47 -5.46 10.55
C THR A 56 10.64 -6.66 10.11
N ALA A 57 9.33 -6.46 9.95
CA ALA A 57 8.44 -7.54 9.54
C ALA A 57 8.79 -8.08 8.15
N VAL A 58 9.09 -7.19 7.20
CA VAL A 58 9.34 -7.62 5.81
C VAL A 58 10.80 -8.02 5.59
N GLU A 59 11.74 -7.47 6.36
CA GLU A 59 13.14 -7.87 6.29
C GLU A 59 13.32 -9.34 6.67
N ALA A 60 12.44 -9.87 7.49
CA ALA A 60 12.44 -11.29 7.82
C ALA A 60 12.20 -12.18 6.58
N LEU A 61 11.68 -11.62 5.51
CA LEU A 61 11.46 -12.33 4.24
C LEU A 61 12.57 -12.03 3.21
N GLY A 62 13.64 -11.35 3.61
CA GLY A 62 14.77 -11.07 2.74
C GLY A 62 14.70 -9.73 2.01
N LEU A 63 13.69 -8.91 2.28
CA LEU A 63 13.59 -7.59 1.69
C LEU A 63 14.55 -6.63 2.40
N VAL A 64 15.29 -5.84 1.65
CA VAL A 64 16.30 -4.92 2.18
C VAL A 64 15.93 -3.49 1.83
N ALA A 65 15.94 -2.61 2.85
CA ALA A 65 15.64 -1.20 2.65
C ALA A 65 16.75 -0.50 1.88
N SER A 66 16.37 0.37 0.94
CA SER A 66 17.29 1.12 0.10
C SER A 66 18.02 2.23 0.87
N HIS A 67 17.50 2.65 2.00
CA HIS A 67 18.02 3.76 2.79
C HIS A 67 18.08 3.39 4.27
N ALA A 68 19.08 3.93 4.98
CA ALA A 68 19.17 3.78 6.44
C ALA A 68 17.99 4.49 7.12
N PRO A 69 17.61 4.06 8.35
CA PRO A 69 16.49 4.69 9.05
C PRO A 69 16.60 6.21 9.19
N GLU A 70 17.81 6.75 9.38
CA GLU A 70 18.00 8.20 9.47
C GLU A 70 17.66 8.90 8.17
N GLU A 71 17.93 8.25 7.03
CA GLU A 71 17.61 8.83 5.72
C GLU A 71 16.13 8.77 5.43
N VAL A 72 15.46 7.74 5.90
CA VAL A 72 14.00 7.60 5.73
C VAL A 72 13.27 8.77 6.38
N ARG A 73 13.77 9.27 7.51
CA ARG A 73 13.17 10.42 8.19
C ARG A 73 13.22 11.70 7.36
N LYS A 74 14.20 11.80 6.46
CA LYS A 74 14.39 12.96 5.58
C LYS A 74 13.70 12.78 4.25
N ARG A 75 13.37 11.53 3.90
CA ARG A 75 12.75 11.17 2.63
C ARG A 75 11.37 10.59 2.92
N ASP A 76 10.38 11.09 2.24
CA ASP A 76 9.04 10.57 2.39
C ASP A 76 8.86 9.20 1.73
N ARG A 77 9.85 8.75 0.94
CA ARG A 77 9.75 7.49 0.19
C ARG A 77 11.04 6.70 0.27
N TYR A 78 10.90 5.38 0.27
CA TYR A 78 12.03 4.47 0.14
C TYR A 78 11.55 3.15 -0.44
N VAL A 79 12.48 2.25 -0.74
CA VAL A 79 12.19 0.98 -1.38
C VAL A 79 12.75 -0.16 -0.53
N LEU A 80 12.02 -1.27 -0.49
CA LEU A 80 12.49 -2.52 0.07
C LEU A 80 12.53 -3.53 -1.09
N GLU A 81 13.67 -4.16 -1.29
CA GLU A 81 13.85 -5.05 -2.43
C GLU A 81 14.53 -6.37 -2.08
N ASN A 82 14.14 -7.39 -2.82
CA ASN A 82 14.88 -8.60 -3.10
C ASN A 82 14.55 -8.91 -4.57
N ASP A 83 13.94 -10.05 -4.90
CA ASP A 83 13.39 -10.28 -6.24
C ASP A 83 12.07 -9.52 -6.42
N GLU A 84 11.48 -9.05 -5.33
CA GLU A 84 10.26 -8.25 -5.32
C GLU A 84 10.58 -6.80 -5.02
N HIS A 85 9.66 -5.92 -5.38
CA HIS A 85 9.84 -4.47 -5.22
C HIS A 85 8.69 -3.91 -4.39
N VAL A 86 9.03 -3.30 -3.24
CA VAL A 86 8.06 -2.70 -2.34
C VAL A 86 8.40 -1.21 -2.19
N ASP A 87 7.53 -0.35 -2.71
CA ASP A 87 7.65 1.09 -2.53
C ASP A 87 6.93 1.50 -1.26
N VAL A 88 7.59 2.28 -0.43
CA VAL A 88 7.01 2.76 0.83
C VAL A 88 6.95 4.28 0.82
N LEU A 89 5.75 4.81 1.02
CA LEU A 89 5.51 6.22 1.27
C LEU A 89 5.36 6.37 2.79
N ALA A 90 6.20 7.21 3.39
CA ALA A 90 6.28 7.33 4.84
C ALA A 90 5.99 8.75 5.33
N ALA A 91 5.19 9.52 4.60
CA ALA A 91 4.83 10.88 4.97
C ALA A 91 3.55 10.89 5.82
N ARG A 92 3.41 11.90 6.68
CA ARG A 92 2.16 12.10 7.43
C ARG A 92 1.05 12.62 6.51
N THR A 93 1.43 13.49 5.58
CA THR A 93 0.51 14.09 4.62
C THR A 93 1.15 14.12 3.25
N VAL A 94 0.31 14.10 2.23
CA VAL A 94 0.75 14.26 0.84
C VAL A 94 -0.17 15.28 0.19
N SER A 95 0.41 16.18 -0.62
CA SER A 95 -0.38 17.15 -1.36
C SER A 95 -0.58 16.67 -2.79
N THR A 96 -1.81 16.81 -3.29
CA THR A 96 -2.10 16.52 -4.69
C THR A 96 -1.64 17.69 -5.55
N PRO A 97 -1.52 17.50 -6.88
CA PRO A 97 -1.19 18.61 -7.77
C PRO A 97 -2.16 19.80 -7.66
N GLU A 98 -3.41 19.54 -7.28
CA GLU A 98 -4.43 20.58 -7.10
C GLU A 98 -4.31 21.31 -5.76
N GLY A 99 -3.39 20.90 -4.90
CA GLY A 99 -3.17 21.52 -3.59
C GLY A 99 -3.98 20.92 -2.46
N LEU A 100 -4.69 19.83 -2.70
CA LEU A 100 -5.41 19.14 -1.63
C LEU A 100 -4.42 18.40 -0.74
N VAL A 101 -4.51 18.61 0.57
CA VAL A 101 -3.67 17.91 1.54
C VAL A 101 -4.39 16.67 2.03
N VAL A 102 -3.75 15.52 1.89
CA VAL A 102 -4.31 14.22 2.28
C VAL A 102 -3.49 13.67 3.44
N ALA A 103 -4.13 13.44 4.58
CA ALA A 103 -3.47 12.97 5.79
C ALA A 103 -3.63 11.45 5.94
N PHE A 104 -2.53 10.77 6.28
CA PHE A 104 -2.54 9.33 6.52
C PHE A 104 -3.60 8.94 7.56
N ASP A 105 -3.66 9.66 8.67
CA ASP A 105 -4.57 9.31 9.76
C ASP A 105 -6.04 9.37 9.32
N ASP A 106 -6.37 10.26 8.39
CA ASP A 106 -7.74 10.33 7.85
C ASP A 106 -8.06 9.08 7.03
N LEU A 107 -7.13 8.66 6.18
CA LEU A 107 -7.31 7.43 5.39
C LEU A 107 -7.36 6.21 6.29
N TRP A 108 -6.52 6.17 7.31
CA TRP A 108 -6.51 5.07 8.26
C TRP A 108 -7.85 4.93 8.98
N SER A 109 -8.48 6.06 9.34
CA SER A 109 -9.77 6.03 10.04
C SER A 109 -10.89 5.45 9.17
N ARG A 110 -10.76 5.52 7.84
CA ARG A 110 -11.76 5.02 6.89
C ARG A 110 -11.34 3.72 6.21
N ARG A 111 -10.24 3.12 6.66
CA ARG A 111 -9.68 1.92 6.05
C ARG A 111 -10.66 0.76 6.00
N GLN A 112 -10.42 -0.13 5.08
CA GLN A 112 -11.13 -1.41 5.04
C GLN A 112 -10.11 -2.55 5.08
N THR A 113 -10.54 -3.68 5.63
CA THR A 113 -9.71 -4.87 5.72
C THR A 113 -10.28 -5.91 4.77
N LEU A 114 -9.42 -6.42 3.90
CA LEU A 114 -9.80 -7.48 2.97
C LEU A 114 -9.23 -8.80 3.48
N HIS A 115 -10.00 -9.87 3.35
CA HIS A 115 -9.56 -11.22 3.65
C HIS A 115 -9.26 -11.91 2.33
N LEU A 116 -7.98 -12.15 2.05
CA LEU A 116 -7.56 -12.87 0.85
C LEU A 116 -7.82 -14.36 1.02
N ASP A 117 -7.74 -14.82 2.26
CA ASP A 117 -8.18 -16.14 2.69
C ASP A 117 -8.47 -16.02 4.20
N PRO A 118 -8.98 -17.07 4.87
CA PRO A 118 -9.37 -16.95 6.29
C PRO A 118 -8.24 -16.51 7.23
N GLU A 119 -6.98 -16.73 6.84
CA GLU A 119 -5.83 -16.42 7.69
C GLU A 119 -5.03 -15.22 7.22
N THR A 120 -5.39 -14.64 6.06
CA THR A 120 -4.59 -13.57 5.45
C THR A 120 -5.44 -12.32 5.24
N GLN A 121 -5.06 -11.26 5.93
CA GLN A 121 -5.72 -9.96 5.81
C GLN A 121 -4.80 -8.95 5.17
N VAL A 122 -5.38 -8.01 4.44
CA VAL A 122 -4.66 -6.84 3.95
C VAL A 122 -5.52 -5.61 4.20
N THR A 123 -4.90 -4.53 4.65
CA THR A 123 -5.59 -3.28 4.94
C THR A 123 -5.38 -2.32 3.79
N ILE A 124 -6.46 -1.78 3.26
CA ILE A 124 -6.44 -0.82 2.16
C ILE A 124 -7.28 0.41 2.53
N PRO A 125 -7.08 1.54 1.87
CA PRO A 125 -8.00 2.68 2.01
C PRO A 125 -9.39 2.33 1.52
N SER A 126 -10.37 3.18 1.86
CA SER A 126 -11.68 3.12 1.22
C SER A 126 -11.53 3.33 -0.29
N LEU A 127 -12.54 2.94 -1.08
CA LEU A 127 -12.48 3.13 -2.55
C LEU A 127 -12.29 4.60 -2.91
N ALA A 128 -13.01 5.51 -2.24
CA ALA A 128 -12.86 6.93 -2.49
C ALA A 128 -11.44 7.41 -2.17
N ASP A 129 -10.86 6.92 -1.09
CA ASP A 129 -9.50 7.30 -0.70
C ASP A 129 -8.44 6.68 -1.62
N LEU A 130 -8.68 5.49 -2.17
CA LEU A 130 -7.80 4.91 -3.20
C LEU A 130 -7.73 5.82 -4.43
N ILE A 131 -8.85 6.39 -4.82
CA ILE A 131 -8.88 7.36 -5.92
C ILE A 131 -8.01 8.57 -5.57
N LEU A 132 -8.08 9.07 -4.33
CA LEU A 132 -7.23 10.15 -3.88
C LEU A 132 -5.74 9.79 -3.99
N THR A 133 -5.35 8.59 -3.57
CA THR A 133 -3.95 8.19 -3.63
C THR A 133 -3.43 8.14 -5.06
N LYS A 134 -4.29 7.88 -6.03
CA LYS A 134 -3.92 7.85 -7.45
C LYS A 134 -3.66 9.25 -8.02
N ARG A 135 -4.04 10.29 -7.29
CA ARG A 135 -3.80 11.68 -7.72
C ARG A 135 -2.47 12.23 -7.24
N PHE A 136 -1.73 11.49 -6.41
CA PHE A 136 -0.44 11.94 -5.90
C PHE A 136 0.57 12.15 -7.02
N PRO A 137 0.93 11.15 -7.83
CA PRO A 137 1.63 11.33 -9.08
C PRO A 137 0.66 11.02 -10.22
N GLN A 138 0.31 11.98 -11.06
CA GLN A 138 -0.58 11.68 -12.18
C GLN A 138 0.20 11.13 -13.37
N ARG A 139 -0.09 9.88 -13.72
CA ARG A 139 0.43 9.20 -14.89
C ARG A 139 -0.76 8.65 -15.68
N PRO A 140 -0.61 8.36 -17.00
CA PRO A 140 -1.73 7.83 -17.78
C PRO A 140 -2.38 6.59 -17.16
N LYS A 141 -1.58 5.66 -16.62
CA LYS A 141 -2.14 4.45 -15.98
C LYS A 141 -2.95 4.78 -14.73
N ASP A 142 -2.63 5.87 -14.03
CA ASP A 142 -3.38 6.26 -12.84
C ASP A 142 -4.77 6.75 -13.21
N LEU A 143 -4.93 7.41 -14.35
CA LEU A 143 -6.25 7.82 -14.84
C LEU A 143 -7.12 6.62 -15.16
N GLU A 144 -6.55 5.58 -15.77
CA GLU A 144 -7.26 4.33 -16.03
C GLU A 144 -7.70 3.68 -14.74
N ASP A 145 -6.80 3.58 -13.77
CA ASP A 145 -7.09 2.99 -12.46
C ASP A 145 -8.19 3.76 -11.74
N ILE A 146 -8.18 5.10 -11.84
CA ILE A 146 -9.23 5.94 -11.25
C ILE A 146 -10.59 5.59 -11.85
N ARG A 147 -10.67 5.41 -13.16
CA ARG A 147 -11.92 5.03 -13.81
C ARG A 147 -12.46 3.70 -13.32
N LEU A 148 -11.57 2.73 -13.16
CA LEU A 148 -11.94 1.41 -12.62
C LEU A 148 -12.47 1.53 -11.20
N LEU A 149 -11.78 2.30 -10.36
CA LEU A 149 -12.19 2.52 -8.97
C LEU A 149 -13.53 3.25 -8.90
N GLN A 150 -13.74 4.24 -9.76
CA GLN A 150 -15.01 4.97 -9.82
C GLN A 150 -16.16 4.03 -10.19
N THR A 151 -15.91 3.09 -11.09
CA THR A 151 -16.91 2.10 -11.46
C THR A 151 -17.27 1.22 -10.27
N LEU A 152 -16.27 0.75 -9.54
CA LEU A 152 -16.50 -0.05 -8.33
C LEU A 152 -17.26 0.73 -7.27
N LEU A 153 -16.91 1.99 -7.08
CA LEU A 153 -17.58 2.83 -6.09
C LEU A 153 -19.08 3.01 -6.42
N ARG A 154 -19.40 3.16 -7.69
CA ARG A 154 -20.80 3.28 -8.13
C ARG A 154 -21.59 1.98 -7.92
N GLU A 155 -20.90 0.85 -7.96
CA GLU A 155 -21.52 -0.48 -7.78
C GLU A 155 -21.62 -0.89 -6.32
N GLU A 156 -20.99 -0.16 -5.40
CA GLU A 156 -21.09 -0.47 -3.98
C GLU A 156 -22.53 -0.38 -3.49
N PRO A 157 -23.01 -1.36 -2.70
CA PRO A 157 -24.33 -1.25 -2.10
C PRO A 157 -24.36 -0.05 -1.15
N LYS A 158 -25.40 0.76 -1.27
CA LYS A 158 -25.61 1.86 -0.33
C LYS A 158 -26.27 1.29 0.92
N SER A 159 -25.58 1.44 2.03
CA SER A 159 -26.12 0.98 3.32
C SER A 159 -26.83 2.09 4.04
#